data_2a28c664f788c33688e6dc5893b8ce8f
#
_entry.id   2a28c664f788c33688e6dc5893b8ce8f
#
_cell.length_a   1.000
_cell.length_b   1.000
_cell.length_c   1.000
_cell.angle_alpha   90.00
_cell.angle_beta   90.00
_cell.angle_gamma   90.00
#
_symmetry.space_group_name_H-M   'P 1'
#
loop_
_entity.id
_entity.type
_entity.pdbx_description
1 polymer ?
#
loop_
_entity_poly.entity_id
_entity_poly.type
_entity_poly.pdbx_seq_one_letter_code
_entity_poly.pdbx_strand_id
1 'polypeptide(L)'
;MADVLGCYTIKSHGTKVARLHMYDWIILLLLAVIDGLLNIIEPFHRFVGRDMMTDLRYPLKGNTVPFWAVPLIGIVLPCAIFGGIYFKKKNFYDLHHGILGILHAIKDGVGRPRPDFFWRCFPDGKDVSGPELTEGPSFQVYDNVTTGVICHGEKSVIKEGHKSFPSGHSSWSFAGLGFLAWYLAGKITVFDRRGHVAKLCIVFLPLLTAALVAVSRVDDYWHHWQDVFAGSLIGLTVASFCYLQFFPYPYDADAFWPHAYTFQLAEASRNNNTANSYSVRPTGFETVNVPEGHGGIALRDTNLEAGRRP
;
A
#
# COMPACT_ATOMS: atom_id res chain seq x y z
N MET A 1 -16.48 -26.96 -11.78
CA MET A 1 -16.47 -25.58 -11.28
C MET A 1 -15.60 -24.60 -12.09
N ALA A 2 -14.84 -25.04 -13.06
CA ALA A 2 -13.96 -24.17 -13.86
C ALA A 2 -14.66 -23.45 -15.03
N ASP A 3 -15.82 -23.91 -15.49
CA ASP A 3 -16.47 -23.42 -16.72
C ASP A 3 -17.49 -22.28 -16.54
N VAL A 4 -17.78 -21.86 -15.29
CA VAL A 4 -18.71 -20.75 -15.00
C VAL A 4 -17.97 -19.42 -14.78
N LEU A 5 -16.65 -19.44 -14.73
CA LEU A 5 -15.82 -18.24 -14.58
C LEU A 5 -15.69 -17.52 -15.92
N GLY A 6 -16.67 -16.67 -16.23
CA GLY A 6 -16.61 -15.78 -17.39
C GLY A 6 -15.28 -15.04 -17.44
N CYS A 7 -14.67 -14.98 -18.64
CA CYS A 7 -13.39 -14.31 -18.87
C CYS A 7 -13.58 -12.78 -18.78
N TYR A 8 -13.33 -12.20 -17.60
CA TYR A 8 -13.46 -10.75 -17.34
C TYR A 8 -12.23 -10.00 -17.86
N THR A 9 -12.15 -9.87 -19.18
CA THR A 9 -11.02 -9.19 -19.84
C THR A 9 -11.16 -7.66 -19.81
N ILE A 10 -10.04 -6.95 -20.07
CA ILE A 10 -10.02 -5.49 -20.23
C ILE A 10 -11.06 -5.05 -21.28
N LYS A 11 -11.19 -5.78 -22.39
CA LYS A 11 -12.13 -5.44 -23.47
C LYS A 11 -13.60 -5.54 -23.05
N SER A 12 -13.94 -6.50 -22.17
CA SER A 12 -15.33 -6.75 -21.78
C SER A 12 -15.78 -5.91 -20.58
N HIS A 13 -14.89 -5.64 -19.61
CA HIS A 13 -15.25 -5.01 -18.34
C HIS A 13 -14.41 -3.78 -17.98
N GLY A 14 -13.35 -3.46 -18.74
CA GLY A 14 -12.43 -2.39 -18.41
C GLY A 14 -13.10 -1.02 -18.22
N THR A 15 -13.99 -0.62 -19.11
CA THR A 15 -14.72 0.66 -19.03
C THR A 15 -15.71 0.69 -17.85
N LYS A 16 -16.36 -0.43 -17.54
CA LYS A 16 -17.28 -0.55 -16.39
C LYS A 16 -16.54 -0.39 -15.08
N VAL A 17 -15.43 -1.08 -14.91
CA VAL A 17 -14.58 -1.01 -13.70
C VAL A 17 -13.95 0.37 -13.56
N ALA A 18 -13.42 0.95 -14.64
CA ALA A 18 -12.83 2.29 -14.61
C ALA A 18 -13.86 3.36 -14.20
N ARG A 19 -15.10 3.27 -14.71
CA ARG A 19 -16.18 4.19 -14.32
C ARG A 19 -16.61 4.02 -12.87
N LEU A 20 -16.67 2.79 -12.38
CA LEU A 20 -17.01 2.49 -10.97
C LEU A 20 -16.00 3.11 -10.01
N HIS A 21 -14.70 3.06 -10.36
CA HIS A 21 -13.60 3.59 -9.56
C HIS A 21 -13.09 4.96 -10.01
N MET A 22 -13.90 5.70 -10.78
CA MET A 22 -13.49 7.01 -11.29
C MET A 22 -13.12 7.99 -10.16
N TYR A 23 -13.87 8.01 -9.08
CA TYR A 23 -13.59 8.88 -7.93
C TYR A 23 -12.29 8.48 -7.23
N ASP A 24 -11.97 7.20 -7.14
CA ASP A 24 -10.72 6.71 -6.55
C ASP A 24 -9.51 7.21 -7.36
N TRP A 25 -9.60 7.20 -8.68
CA TRP A 25 -8.58 7.76 -9.57
C TRP A 25 -8.45 9.28 -9.45
N ILE A 26 -9.57 10.00 -9.29
CA ILE A 26 -9.57 11.45 -9.06
C ILE A 26 -8.91 11.78 -7.71
N ILE A 27 -9.20 11.03 -6.66
CA ILE A 27 -8.58 11.21 -5.34
C ILE A 27 -7.07 10.94 -5.43
N LEU A 28 -6.64 9.91 -6.15
CA LEU A 28 -5.21 9.64 -6.37
C LEU A 28 -4.51 10.80 -7.08
N LEU A 29 -5.12 11.33 -8.12
CA LEU A 29 -4.57 12.49 -8.83
C LEU A 29 -4.47 13.70 -7.91
N LEU A 30 -5.49 13.95 -7.09
CA LEU A 30 -5.49 15.05 -6.10
C LEU A 30 -4.37 14.86 -5.08
N LEU A 31 -4.19 13.66 -4.54
CA LEU A 31 -3.11 13.34 -3.61
C LEU A 31 -1.73 13.54 -4.26
N ALA A 32 -1.54 13.13 -5.52
CA ALA A 32 -0.30 13.37 -6.25
C ALA A 32 -0.01 14.86 -6.45
N VAL A 33 -1.03 15.67 -6.71
CA VAL A 33 -0.90 17.14 -6.80
C VAL A 33 -0.53 17.74 -5.44
N ILE A 34 -1.18 17.30 -4.35
CA ILE A 34 -0.86 17.76 -2.99
C ILE A 34 0.58 17.40 -2.63
N ASP A 35 1.02 16.18 -2.91
CA ASP A 35 2.42 15.75 -2.66
C ASP A 35 3.41 16.62 -3.45
N GLY A 36 3.12 16.89 -4.73
CA GLY A 36 3.91 17.80 -5.57
C GLY A 36 4.00 19.22 -4.98
N LEU A 37 2.90 19.77 -4.50
CA LEU A 37 2.86 21.08 -3.85
C LEU A 37 3.66 21.11 -2.53
N LEU A 38 3.52 20.08 -1.70
CA LEU A 38 4.27 19.94 -0.45
C LEU A 38 5.78 19.86 -0.68
N ASN A 39 6.22 19.26 -1.78
CA ASN A 39 7.64 19.20 -2.14
C ASN A 39 8.23 20.58 -2.55
N ILE A 40 7.39 21.50 -3.03
CA ILE A 40 7.81 22.88 -3.39
C ILE A 40 7.97 23.74 -2.13
N ILE A 41 7.12 23.53 -1.12
CA ILE A 41 7.15 24.29 0.14
C ILE A 41 8.47 24.05 0.89
N GLU A 42 9.04 25.08 1.48
CA GLU A 42 10.21 24.91 2.33
C GLU A 42 9.82 24.16 3.61
N PRO A 43 10.58 23.11 3.99
CA PRO A 43 10.33 22.40 5.24
C PRO A 43 10.59 23.32 6.43
N PHE A 44 9.92 23.04 7.54
CA PHE A 44 10.24 23.70 8.80
C PHE A 44 11.71 23.46 9.17
N HIS A 45 12.44 24.52 9.49
CA HIS A 45 13.82 24.42 9.95
C HIS A 45 13.81 24.22 11.46
N ARG A 46 14.03 22.99 11.90
CA ARG A 46 14.15 22.68 13.32
C ARG A 46 15.44 23.26 13.85
N PHE A 47 15.38 23.83 15.07
CA PHE A 47 16.54 24.36 15.76
C PHE A 47 17.66 23.31 15.86
N VAL A 48 18.88 23.71 15.50
CA VAL A 48 20.09 22.88 15.60
C VAL A 48 21.11 23.66 16.43
N GLY A 49 21.31 23.25 17.68
CA GLY A 49 22.31 23.80 18.57
C GLY A 49 23.71 23.26 18.30
N ARG A 50 24.73 23.94 18.83
CA ARG A 50 26.15 23.56 18.66
C ARG A 50 26.43 22.11 19.13
N ASP A 51 25.88 21.74 20.27
CA ASP A 51 26.10 20.40 20.85
C ASP A 51 25.42 19.30 20.01
N MET A 52 24.31 19.62 19.33
CA MET A 52 23.60 18.70 18.44
C MET A 52 24.38 18.43 17.16
N MET A 53 25.28 19.33 16.74
CA MET A 53 26.10 19.16 15.53
C MET A 53 27.06 17.97 15.61
N THR A 54 27.40 17.52 16.82
CA THR A 54 28.25 16.33 17.01
C THR A 54 27.63 15.08 16.39
N ASP A 55 26.31 14.94 16.56
CA ASP A 55 25.54 13.81 16.01
C ASP A 55 25.13 13.99 14.54
N LEU A 56 25.49 15.13 13.93
CA LEU A 56 25.16 15.47 12.54
C LEU A 56 26.39 15.58 11.63
N ARG A 57 27.56 15.12 12.10
CA ARG A 57 28.86 15.17 11.38
C ARG A 57 29.19 13.88 10.60
N TYR A 58 28.20 13.06 10.30
CA TYR A 58 28.44 11.89 9.48
C TYR A 58 28.81 12.28 8.04
N PRO A 59 29.67 11.50 7.38
CA PRO A 59 30.16 11.86 6.04
C PRO A 59 29.02 11.91 5.01
N LEU A 60 29.11 12.88 4.10
CA LEU A 60 28.20 12.98 2.98
C LEU A 60 28.48 11.83 2.00
N LYS A 61 27.56 10.88 1.89
CA LYS A 61 27.64 9.76 0.95
C LYS A 61 26.62 9.90 -0.17
N GLY A 62 26.94 9.34 -1.34
CA GLY A 62 25.98 9.15 -2.41
C GLY A 62 24.89 8.15 -2.02
N ASN A 63 23.78 8.17 -2.74
CA ASN A 63 22.69 7.22 -2.52
C ASN A 63 23.04 5.83 -3.07
N THR A 64 23.09 4.80 -2.24
CA THR A 64 23.16 3.40 -2.65
C THR A 64 21.93 3.02 -3.48
N VAL A 65 20.75 3.42 -3.03
CA VAL A 65 19.52 3.31 -3.82
C VAL A 65 19.09 4.73 -4.22
N PRO A 66 19.24 5.13 -5.49
CA PRO A 66 18.84 6.46 -5.94
C PRO A 66 17.33 6.62 -5.89
N PHE A 67 16.86 7.85 -5.72
CA PHE A 67 15.43 8.13 -5.52
C PHE A 67 14.56 7.63 -6.69
N TRP A 68 15.04 7.69 -7.93
CA TRP A 68 14.31 7.17 -9.10
C TRP A 68 14.13 5.64 -9.09
N ALA A 69 15.00 4.89 -8.39
CA ALA A 69 14.87 3.44 -8.28
C ALA A 69 13.73 3.01 -7.33
N VAL A 70 13.35 3.87 -6.38
CA VAL A 70 12.31 3.56 -5.40
C VAL A 70 10.94 3.34 -6.05
N PRO A 71 10.44 4.21 -6.95
CA PRO A 71 9.21 3.94 -7.69
C PRO A 71 9.29 2.68 -8.57
N LEU A 72 10.44 2.38 -9.13
CA LEU A 72 10.62 1.15 -9.91
C LEU A 72 10.47 -0.10 -9.05
N ILE A 73 11.08 -0.10 -7.87
CA ILE A 73 11.01 -1.23 -6.92
C ILE A 73 9.64 -1.29 -6.25
N GLY A 74 9.09 -0.16 -5.81
CA GLY A 74 7.85 -0.10 -5.03
C GLY A 74 6.56 -0.11 -5.85
N ILE A 75 6.59 0.28 -7.12
CA ILE A 75 5.39 0.39 -7.98
C ILE A 75 5.53 -0.48 -9.22
N VAL A 76 6.57 -0.25 -10.04
CA VAL A 76 6.67 -0.92 -11.36
C VAL A 76 6.82 -2.43 -11.21
N LEU A 77 7.68 -2.89 -10.29
CA LEU A 77 7.87 -4.32 -10.04
C LEU A 77 6.57 -5.01 -9.59
N PRO A 78 5.83 -4.53 -8.57
CA PRO A 78 4.53 -5.09 -8.24
C PRO A 78 3.51 -5.05 -9.38
N CYS A 79 3.41 -3.95 -10.12
CA CYS A 79 2.51 -3.84 -11.27
C CYS A 79 2.86 -4.86 -12.37
N ALA A 80 4.14 -5.13 -12.61
CA ALA A 80 4.57 -6.17 -13.55
C ALA A 80 4.13 -7.57 -13.09
N ILE A 81 4.21 -7.85 -11.78
CA ILE A 81 3.73 -9.11 -11.20
C ILE A 81 2.22 -9.23 -11.34
N PHE A 82 1.45 -8.17 -11.04
CA PHE A 82 -0.01 -8.15 -11.24
C PHE A 82 -0.37 -8.37 -12.71
N GLY A 83 0.36 -7.74 -13.63
CA GLY A 83 0.21 -7.95 -15.07
C GLY A 83 0.48 -9.41 -15.47
N GLY A 84 1.54 -10.02 -14.96
CA GLY A 84 1.86 -11.42 -15.19
C GLY A 84 0.74 -12.37 -14.71
N ILE A 85 0.19 -12.11 -13.53
CA ILE A 85 -0.95 -12.84 -12.98
C ILE A 85 -2.20 -12.64 -13.85
N TYR A 86 -2.46 -11.40 -14.29
CA TYR A 86 -3.54 -11.10 -15.22
C TYR A 86 -3.44 -11.89 -16.52
N PHE A 87 -2.27 -11.93 -17.16
CA PHE A 87 -2.09 -12.73 -18.39
C PHE A 87 -2.41 -14.20 -18.21
N LYS A 88 -2.13 -14.75 -17.02
CA LYS A 88 -2.43 -16.15 -16.68
C LYS A 88 -3.90 -16.38 -16.33
N LYS A 89 -4.53 -15.47 -15.60
CA LYS A 89 -5.87 -15.63 -15.00
C LYS A 89 -6.98 -14.91 -15.75
N LYS A 90 -6.64 -13.92 -16.59
CA LYS A 90 -7.58 -13.08 -17.37
C LYS A 90 -8.66 -12.37 -16.52
N ASN A 91 -8.34 -12.01 -15.26
CA ASN A 91 -9.24 -11.27 -14.39
C ASN A 91 -8.81 -9.80 -14.28
N PHE A 92 -9.57 -8.92 -14.92
CA PHE A 92 -9.27 -7.48 -14.94
C PHE A 92 -9.54 -6.79 -13.59
N TYR A 93 -10.53 -7.26 -12.82
CA TYR A 93 -10.78 -6.73 -11.47
C TYR A 93 -9.55 -6.87 -10.58
N ASP A 94 -8.89 -8.01 -10.64
CA ASP A 94 -7.69 -8.29 -9.87
C ASP A 94 -6.53 -7.35 -10.24
N LEU A 95 -6.29 -7.15 -11.54
CA LEU A 95 -5.28 -6.23 -12.05
C LEU A 95 -5.55 -4.78 -11.62
N HIS A 96 -6.78 -4.31 -11.83
CA HIS A 96 -7.18 -2.94 -11.54
C HIS A 96 -7.04 -2.61 -10.05
N HIS A 97 -7.55 -3.48 -9.17
CA HIS A 97 -7.50 -3.27 -7.72
C HIS A 97 -6.07 -3.41 -7.17
N GLY A 98 -5.26 -4.29 -7.75
CA GLY A 98 -3.84 -4.38 -7.42
C GLY A 98 -3.09 -3.08 -7.75
N ILE A 99 -3.31 -2.50 -8.92
CA ILE A 99 -2.69 -1.23 -9.33
C ILE A 99 -3.21 -0.05 -8.50
N LEU A 100 -4.52 0.04 -8.29
CA LEU A 100 -5.13 1.12 -7.53
C LEU A 100 -4.64 1.14 -6.07
N GLY A 101 -4.54 -0.03 -5.43
CA GLY A 101 -4.14 -0.17 -4.04
C GLY A 101 -2.69 0.23 -3.75
N ILE A 102 -1.78 0.12 -4.74
CA ILE A 102 -0.35 0.41 -4.53
C ILE A 102 0.00 1.90 -4.62
N LEU A 103 -0.85 2.73 -5.21
CA LEU A 103 -0.54 4.13 -5.53
C LEU A 103 -0.72 5.13 -4.38
N HIS A 104 -1.06 4.68 -3.17
CA HIS A 104 -1.32 5.54 -2.02
C HIS A 104 -0.13 5.64 -1.05
N ALA A 105 0.73 6.65 -1.18
CA ALA A 105 1.76 6.94 -0.18
C ALA A 105 2.06 8.44 -0.07
N ILE A 106 2.07 8.99 1.15
CA ILE A 106 2.23 10.42 1.46
C ILE A 106 3.54 10.69 2.20
N LYS A 107 4.21 11.80 1.85
CA LYS A 107 5.51 12.23 2.38
C LYS A 107 5.49 13.69 2.83
N ASP A 108 6.28 13.99 3.89
CA ASP A 108 6.83 15.26 4.39
C ASP A 108 6.08 16.00 5.51
N GLY A 109 6.88 16.46 6.54
CA GLY A 109 6.33 17.43 7.46
C GLY A 109 7.04 17.81 8.76
N VAL A 110 8.19 17.23 9.15
CA VAL A 110 8.73 17.48 10.51
C VAL A 110 9.99 18.34 10.55
N GLY A 111 10.67 18.59 9.43
CA GLY A 111 11.86 19.45 9.37
C GLY A 111 13.06 18.94 10.17
N ARG A 112 13.18 17.63 10.41
CA ARG A 112 14.30 17.06 11.16
C ARG A 112 15.59 17.08 10.33
N PRO A 113 16.75 17.52 10.87
CA PRO A 113 18.02 17.47 10.16
C PRO A 113 18.49 16.03 9.94
N ARG A 114 19.19 15.80 8.81
CA ARG A 114 19.80 14.51 8.46
C ARG A 114 21.10 14.29 9.24
N PRO A 115 21.57 13.04 9.38
CA PRO A 115 22.86 12.74 10.02
C PRO A 115 24.06 13.45 9.36
N ASP A 116 24.02 13.67 8.04
CA ASP A 116 25.04 14.36 7.25
C ASP A 116 24.86 15.88 7.14
N PHE A 117 23.98 16.48 7.98
CA PHE A 117 23.57 17.88 7.89
C PHE A 117 24.74 18.85 8.03
N PHE A 118 25.75 18.55 8.84
CA PHE A 118 26.91 19.40 9.02
C PHE A 118 27.60 19.73 7.68
N TRP A 119 27.87 18.72 6.85
CA TRP A 119 28.53 18.90 5.58
C TRP A 119 27.64 19.54 4.51
N ARG A 120 26.34 19.50 4.67
CA ARG A 120 25.39 20.24 3.82
C ARG A 120 25.37 21.72 4.19
N CYS A 121 25.50 22.02 5.49
CA CYS A 121 25.54 23.37 6.03
C CYS A 121 26.91 24.02 5.80
N PHE A 122 27.99 23.28 6.03
CA PHE A 122 29.39 23.73 5.97
C PHE A 122 30.23 22.85 5.04
N PRO A 123 30.14 23.02 3.71
CA PRO A 123 30.85 22.18 2.75
C PRO A 123 32.37 22.30 2.82
N ASP A 124 32.91 23.39 3.35
CA ASP A 124 34.32 23.63 3.59
C ASP A 124 34.85 23.04 4.92
N GLY A 125 33.95 22.44 5.72
CA GLY A 125 34.28 21.88 7.04
C GLY A 125 34.59 22.93 8.11
N LYS A 126 34.48 24.20 7.78
CA LYS A 126 34.72 25.31 8.72
C LYS A 126 33.44 25.67 9.42
N ASP A 127 33.25 25.04 10.57
CA ASP A 127 32.35 25.53 11.61
C ASP A 127 32.98 26.84 12.12
N VAL A 128 32.34 27.98 11.79
CA VAL A 128 32.83 29.33 12.18
C VAL A 128 32.65 29.52 13.69
N SER A 129 33.24 28.64 14.45
CA SER A 129 33.30 28.64 15.92
C SER A 129 34.72 28.83 16.41
N GLY A 130 35.48 29.71 15.73
CA GLY A 130 36.83 30.06 16.18
C GLY A 130 36.87 31.48 16.74
N PRO A 131 37.75 31.76 17.73
CA PRO A 131 37.95 33.08 18.29
C PRO A 131 38.71 34.05 17.37
N GLU A 132 38.82 33.76 16.10
CA GLU A 132 39.66 34.51 15.14
C GLU A 132 38.81 35.23 14.07
N LEU A 133 37.92 36.10 14.55
CA LEU A 133 37.36 37.18 13.75
C LEU A 133 37.71 38.48 14.39
N THR A 134 38.97 38.95 14.15
CA THR A 134 39.35 40.34 14.26
C THR A 134 38.55 41.14 13.24
N GLU A 135 37.76 42.07 13.81
CA GLU A 135 37.25 43.29 13.15
C GLU A 135 36.31 43.09 11.93
N GLY A 136 35.13 42.51 12.13
CA GLY A 136 33.97 42.62 11.29
C GLY A 136 32.71 42.42 12.15
N PRO A 137 31.49 42.83 11.71
CA PRO A 137 30.28 42.60 12.50
C PRO A 137 30.21 41.11 12.81
N SER A 138 30.25 40.79 14.10
CA SER A 138 30.29 39.40 14.62
C SER A 138 29.16 38.59 14.06
N PHE A 139 29.50 37.77 13.07
CA PHE A 139 28.59 36.78 12.48
C PHE A 139 28.47 35.64 13.47
N GLN A 140 27.46 35.64 14.32
CA GLN A 140 27.14 34.55 15.22
C GLN A 140 26.55 33.43 14.38
N VAL A 141 27.33 32.39 14.13
CA VAL A 141 26.91 31.20 13.37
C VAL A 141 25.81 30.43 14.13
N TYR A 142 25.77 30.58 15.43
CA TYR A 142 24.73 30.04 16.29
C TYR A 142 24.10 31.20 17.08
N ASP A 143 22.88 31.55 16.76
CA ASP A 143 22.16 32.53 17.52
C ASP A 143 21.77 31.97 18.89
N ASN A 144 21.87 32.81 19.88
CA ASN A 144 21.90 32.43 21.30
C ASN A 144 20.61 31.89 21.87
N VAL A 145 19.47 31.81 21.14
CA VAL A 145 18.23 31.20 21.70
C VAL A 145 17.08 30.94 20.68
N THR A 146 17.02 31.62 19.51
CA THR A 146 15.77 31.66 18.76
C THR A 146 15.84 31.36 17.28
N THR A 147 16.98 31.41 16.65
CA THR A 147 17.15 31.15 15.20
C THR A 147 18.16 30.07 14.95
N GLY A 148 17.84 29.16 14.03
CA GLY A 148 18.69 28.02 13.69
C GLY A 148 20.06 28.42 13.17
N VAL A 149 20.93 27.42 12.99
CA VAL A 149 22.27 27.51 12.40
C VAL A 149 22.26 28.28 11.08
N ILE A 150 23.20 29.23 10.89
CA ILE A 150 23.39 29.96 9.64
C ILE A 150 24.36 29.18 8.76
N CYS A 151 23.80 28.52 7.76
CA CYS A 151 24.55 27.73 6.79
C CYS A 151 25.06 28.59 5.62
N HIS A 152 26.25 28.27 5.07
CA HIS A 152 26.78 28.89 3.85
C HIS A 152 26.84 27.93 2.63
N GLY A 153 26.36 26.72 2.80
CA GLY A 153 26.21 25.77 1.70
C GLY A 153 25.14 26.15 0.67
N GLU A 154 24.99 25.35 -0.36
CA GLU A 154 23.96 25.55 -1.38
C GLU A 154 22.55 25.38 -0.80
N LYS A 155 21.65 26.33 -1.07
CA LYS A 155 20.29 26.34 -0.51
C LYS A 155 19.48 25.08 -0.80
N SER A 156 19.62 24.51 -1.99
CA SER A 156 18.95 23.26 -2.37
C SER A 156 19.42 22.08 -1.52
N VAL A 157 20.72 21.99 -1.25
CA VAL A 157 21.34 20.94 -0.44
C VAL A 157 20.98 21.07 1.03
N ILE A 158 20.93 22.33 1.54
CA ILE A 158 20.49 22.62 2.91
C ILE A 158 19.01 22.28 3.08
N LYS A 159 18.13 22.69 2.15
CA LYS A 159 16.72 22.37 2.14
C LYS A 159 16.50 20.85 2.24
N GLU A 160 17.21 20.08 1.44
CA GLU A 160 17.14 18.62 1.47
C GLU A 160 17.69 18.04 2.78
N GLY A 161 18.65 18.74 3.42
CA GLY A 161 19.19 18.41 4.73
C GLY A 161 18.19 18.44 5.87
N HIS A 162 17.11 19.21 5.75
CA HIS A 162 16.03 19.29 6.75
C HIS A 162 14.89 18.27 6.51
N LYS A 163 15.00 17.42 5.50
CA LYS A 163 13.98 16.43 5.15
C LYS A 163 14.36 15.01 5.62
N SER A 164 14.72 14.84 6.89
CA SER A 164 15.08 13.52 7.41
C SER A 164 13.89 12.67 7.79
N PHE A 165 12.86 13.21 8.41
CA PHE A 165 11.74 12.46 8.97
C PHE A 165 10.42 12.72 8.25
N PRO A 166 9.62 11.68 7.97
CA PRO A 166 10.01 10.27 7.92
C PRO A 166 10.82 9.93 6.66
N SER A 167 11.47 8.75 6.62
CA SER A 167 12.21 8.31 5.43
C SER A 167 11.27 7.96 4.28
N GLY A 168 11.33 8.75 3.19
CA GLY A 168 10.52 8.50 2.01
C GLY A 168 10.86 7.20 1.28
N HIS A 169 12.15 6.86 1.17
CA HIS A 169 12.57 5.58 0.58
C HIS A 169 11.96 4.39 1.33
N SER A 170 11.95 4.43 2.66
CA SER A 170 11.39 3.37 3.49
C SER A 170 9.87 3.31 3.36
N SER A 171 9.17 4.44 3.45
CA SER A 171 7.72 4.46 3.38
C SER A 171 7.20 3.99 2.01
N TRP A 172 7.80 4.43 0.91
CA TRP A 172 7.42 3.98 -0.43
C TRP A 172 7.72 2.51 -0.67
N SER A 173 8.90 2.04 -0.26
CA SER A 173 9.27 0.64 -0.43
C SER A 173 8.36 -0.28 0.38
N PHE A 174 8.10 0.05 1.65
CA PHE A 174 7.21 -0.76 2.49
C PHE A 174 5.73 -0.65 2.11
N ALA A 175 5.29 0.49 1.54
CA ALA A 175 3.93 0.59 1.02
C ALA A 175 3.76 -0.32 -0.22
N GLY A 176 4.62 -0.19 -1.21
CA GLY A 176 4.51 -0.96 -2.44
C GLY A 176 4.79 -2.45 -2.26
N LEU A 177 5.92 -2.78 -1.66
CA LEU A 177 6.33 -4.17 -1.47
C LEU A 177 5.56 -4.85 -0.33
N GLY A 178 5.08 -4.10 0.66
CA GLY A 178 4.15 -4.59 1.67
C GLY A 178 2.80 -4.97 1.08
N PHE A 179 2.24 -4.12 0.21
CA PHE A 179 1.04 -4.47 -0.54
C PHE A 179 1.24 -5.73 -1.40
N LEU A 180 2.38 -5.81 -2.11
CA LEU A 180 2.73 -7.00 -2.89
C LEU A 180 2.80 -8.25 -2.01
N ALA A 181 3.39 -8.16 -0.82
CA ALA A 181 3.48 -9.28 0.12
C ALA A 181 2.08 -9.77 0.54
N TRP A 182 1.17 -8.87 0.91
CA TRP A 182 -0.23 -9.18 1.19
C TRP A 182 -0.93 -9.82 0.00
N TYR A 183 -0.77 -9.24 -1.19
CA TYR A 183 -1.35 -9.76 -2.43
C TYR A 183 -0.87 -11.19 -2.73
N LEU A 184 0.44 -11.43 -2.65
CA LEU A 184 0.99 -12.77 -2.84
C LEU A 184 0.48 -13.75 -1.78
N ALA A 185 0.36 -13.33 -0.51
CA ALA A 185 -0.16 -14.18 0.56
C ALA A 185 -1.57 -14.70 0.24
N GLY A 186 -2.46 -13.85 -0.29
CA GLY A 186 -3.79 -14.25 -0.76
C GLY A 186 -3.73 -15.14 -2.00
N LYS A 187 -2.90 -14.80 -3.01
CA LYS A 187 -2.83 -15.53 -4.28
C LYS A 187 -2.26 -16.95 -4.20
N ILE A 188 -1.30 -17.18 -3.31
CA ILE A 188 -0.71 -18.49 -3.10
C ILE A 188 -1.32 -19.25 -1.92
N THR A 189 -2.33 -18.63 -1.27
CA THR A 189 -2.98 -19.21 -0.08
C THR A 189 -1.96 -19.69 0.94
N VAL A 190 -1.12 -18.76 1.41
CA VAL A 190 0.04 -19.07 2.25
C VAL A 190 -0.36 -19.72 3.57
N PHE A 191 -1.55 -19.38 4.10
CA PHE A 191 -2.07 -19.88 5.37
C PHE A 191 -2.98 -21.12 5.20
N ASP A 192 -2.77 -21.94 4.16
CA ASP A 192 -3.53 -23.17 3.90
C ASP A 192 -3.30 -24.30 4.91
N ARG A 193 -2.52 -24.06 5.97
CA ARG A 193 -2.17 -25.02 7.04
C ARG A 193 -1.43 -26.29 6.57
N ARG A 194 -0.96 -26.31 5.32
CA ARG A 194 -0.19 -27.45 4.77
C ARG A 194 1.31 -27.37 5.05
N GLY A 195 1.76 -26.32 5.74
CA GLY A 195 3.15 -26.19 6.20
C GLY A 195 4.19 -25.92 5.13
N HIS A 196 3.82 -25.36 3.97
CA HIS A 196 4.75 -25.07 2.89
C HIS A 196 5.61 -23.82 3.17
N VAL A 197 6.80 -23.99 3.76
CA VAL A 197 7.75 -22.90 4.06
C VAL A 197 8.11 -22.08 2.81
N ALA A 198 8.20 -22.71 1.64
CA ALA A 198 8.48 -22.01 0.38
C ALA A 198 7.48 -20.89 0.07
N LYS A 199 6.21 -21.05 0.41
CA LYS A 199 5.19 -20.00 0.26
C LYS A 199 5.49 -18.79 1.15
N LEU A 200 5.91 -19.04 2.40
CA LEU A 200 6.32 -17.96 3.31
C LEU A 200 7.54 -17.21 2.77
N CYS A 201 8.55 -17.90 2.23
CA CYS A 201 9.70 -17.26 1.62
C CYS A 201 9.30 -16.32 0.47
N ILE A 202 8.36 -16.73 -0.38
CA ILE A 202 7.86 -15.90 -1.49
C ILE A 202 7.18 -14.62 -0.95
N VAL A 203 6.43 -14.71 0.14
CA VAL A 203 5.75 -13.56 0.75
C VAL A 203 6.73 -12.63 1.46
N PHE A 204 7.76 -13.17 2.12
CA PHE A 204 8.76 -12.38 2.83
C PHE A 204 9.80 -11.74 1.91
N LEU A 205 10.00 -12.25 0.69
CA LEU A 205 10.99 -11.69 -0.25
C LEU A 205 10.75 -10.20 -0.57
N PRO A 206 9.53 -9.73 -0.89
CA PRO A 206 9.25 -8.31 -1.04
C PRO A 206 9.57 -7.50 0.22
N LEU A 207 9.20 -7.99 1.41
CA LEU A 207 9.47 -7.31 2.67
C LEU A 207 10.96 -7.22 2.98
N LEU A 208 11.72 -8.28 2.68
CA LEU A 208 13.17 -8.27 2.78
C LEU A 208 13.79 -7.22 1.85
N THR A 209 13.29 -7.13 0.61
CA THR A 209 13.75 -6.11 -0.35
C THR A 209 13.47 -4.70 0.19
N ALA A 210 12.28 -4.44 0.75
CA ALA A 210 11.95 -3.16 1.37
C ALA A 210 12.88 -2.85 2.57
N ALA A 211 13.18 -3.86 3.39
CA ALA A 211 14.10 -3.73 4.52
C ALA A 211 15.53 -3.38 4.05
N LEU A 212 16.03 -4.00 2.98
CA LEU A 212 17.35 -3.67 2.42
C LEU A 212 17.41 -2.23 1.89
N VAL A 213 16.34 -1.75 1.23
CA VAL A 213 16.23 -0.33 0.84
C VAL A 213 16.23 0.56 2.08
N ALA A 214 15.54 0.19 3.13
CA ALA A 214 15.48 0.95 4.39
C ALA A 214 16.84 1.01 5.09
N VAL A 215 17.54 -0.11 5.21
CA VAL A 215 18.88 -0.19 5.80
C VAL A 215 19.87 0.67 5.02
N SER A 216 19.84 0.66 3.70
CA SER A 216 20.73 1.49 2.88
C SER A 216 20.62 3.00 3.21
N ARG A 217 19.48 3.47 3.74
CA ARG A 217 19.32 4.89 4.15
C ARG A 217 20.07 5.24 5.41
N VAL A 218 20.23 4.27 6.31
CA VAL A 218 21.03 4.42 7.53
C VAL A 218 22.51 4.32 7.18
N ASP A 219 22.91 3.34 6.34
CA ASP A 219 24.28 3.11 5.92
C ASP A 219 24.86 4.28 5.10
N ASP A 220 24.01 4.96 4.33
CA ASP A 220 24.37 6.15 3.56
C ASP A 220 24.39 7.44 4.41
N TYR A 221 23.99 7.38 5.71
CA TYR A 221 23.84 8.53 6.62
C TYR A 221 22.82 9.59 6.17
N TRP A 222 21.85 9.20 5.34
CA TRP A 222 20.78 10.08 4.88
C TRP A 222 19.65 10.21 5.89
N HIS A 223 19.45 9.19 6.71
CA HIS A 223 18.37 9.11 7.70
C HIS A 223 18.88 8.47 9.00
N HIS A 224 18.30 8.90 10.12
CA HIS A 224 18.47 8.19 11.37
C HIS A 224 17.60 6.92 11.35
N TRP A 225 17.93 5.91 12.16
CA TRP A 225 17.18 4.66 12.22
C TRP A 225 15.69 4.88 12.60
N GLN A 226 15.38 5.92 13.44
CA GLN A 226 14.02 6.27 13.81
C GLN A 226 13.19 6.75 12.60
N ASP A 227 13.80 7.51 11.68
CA ASP A 227 13.14 8.03 10.48
C ASP A 227 12.78 6.90 9.52
N VAL A 228 13.68 5.92 9.44
CA VAL A 228 13.53 4.69 8.66
C VAL A 228 12.44 3.80 9.26
N PHE A 229 12.48 3.59 10.58
CA PHE A 229 11.47 2.80 11.29
C PHE A 229 10.07 3.41 11.15
N ALA A 230 9.93 4.71 11.40
CA ALA A 230 8.65 5.42 11.24
C ALA A 230 8.14 5.35 9.81
N GLY A 231 9.03 5.56 8.80
CA GLY A 231 8.66 5.42 7.39
C GLY A 231 8.19 4.02 7.05
N SER A 232 8.89 2.98 7.53
CA SER A 232 8.52 1.58 7.31
C SER A 232 7.15 1.24 7.93
N LEU A 233 6.90 1.72 9.14
CA LEU A 233 5.63 1.50 9.84
C LEU A 233 4.46 2.17 9.10
N ILE A 234 4.65 3.43 8.68
CA ILE A 234 3.66 4.16 7.88
C ILE A 234 3.39 3.39 6.57
N GLY A 235 4.44 3.00 5.84
CA GLY A 235 4.31 2.25 4.58
C GLY A 235 3.55 0.95 4.75
N LEU A 236 3.88 0.12 5.75
CA LEU A 236 3.17 -1.13 6.03
C LEU A 236 1.72 -0.91 6.44
N THR A 237 1.45 0.13 7.24
CA THR A 237 0.08 0.48 7.65
C THR A 237 -0.77 0.83 6.44
N VAL A 238 -0.28 1.73 5.59
CA VAL A 238 -0.97 2.11 4.34
C VAL A 238 -1.17 0.90 3.44
N ALA A 239 -0.14 0.07 3.24
CA ALA A 239 -0.23 -1.16 2.46
C ALA A 239 -1.33 -2.10 2.95
N SER A 240 -1.43 -2.28 4.28
CA SER A 240 -2.42 -3.14 4.90
C SER A 240 -3.84 -2.60 4.72
N PHE A 241 -4.07 -1.31 4.97
CA PHE A 241 -5.38 -0.70 4.75
C PHE A 241 -5.79 -0.75 3.28
N CYS A 242 -4.90 -0.41 2.36
CA CYS A 242 -5.19 -0.48 0.93
C CYS A 242 -5.47 -1.91 0.46
N TYR A 243 -4.73 -2.91 0.97
CA TYR A 243 -5.00 -4.30 0.65
C TYR A 243 -6.38 -4.73 1.12
N LEU A 244 -6.70 -4.50 2.39
CA LEU A 244 -7.97 -4.92 3.00
C LEU A 244 -9.19 -4.18 2.42
N GLN A 245 -9.01 -3.01 1.83
CA GLN A 245 -10.07 -2.30 1.10
C GLN A 245 -10.53 -3.08 -0.15
N PHE A 246 -9.61 -3.74 -0.83
CA PHE A 246 -9.88 -4.39 -2.10
C PHE A 246 -9.91 -5.91 -2.05
N PHE A 247 -9.23 -6.52 -1.08
CA PHE A 247 -9.06 -7.96 -0.96
C PHE A 247 -9.43 -8.45 0.44
N PRO A 248 -9.97 -9.65 0.57
CA PRO A 248 -10.23 -10.27 1.87
C PRO A 248 -8.93 -10.67 2.59
N TYR A 249 -9.04 -11.01 3.86
CA TYR A 249 -7.90 -11.51 4.62
C TYR A 249 -7.30 -12.76 3.96
N PRO A 250 -5.94 -12.89 3.95
CA PRO A 250 -5.28 -14.07 3.36
C PRO A 250 -5.62 -15.41 4.03
N TYR A 251 -6.30 -15.38 5.18
CA TYR A 251 -6.82 -16.57 5.88
C TYR A 251 -8.19 -17.03 5.37
N ASP A 252 -8.91 -16.18 4.65
CA ASP A 252 -10.25 -16.48 4.19
C ASP A 252 -10.22 -17.46 3.01
N ALA A 253 -11.26 -18.26 2.87
CA ALA A 253 -11.40 -19.21 1.76
C ALA A 253 -11.41 -18.52 0.38
N ASP A 254 -11.93 -17.28 0.34
CA ASP A 254 -12.04 -16.47 -0.88
C ASP A 254 -10.89 -15.48 -1.06
N ALA A 255 -9.80 -15.60 -0.27
CA ALA A 255 -8.65 -14.70 -0.30
C ALA A 255 -8.02 -14.54 -1.69
N PHE A 256 -8.24 -15.49 -2.56
CA PHE A 256 -7.75 -15.48 -3.93
C PHE A 256 -8.37 -14.37 -4.80
N TRP A 257 -9.61 -13.94 -4.51
CA TRP A 257 -10.36 -13.02 -5.36
C TRP A 257 -10.59 -11.66 -4.69
N PRO A 258 -10.56 -10.53 -5.43
CA PRO A 258 -10.94 -9.24 -4.86
C PRO A 258 -12.45 -9.20 -4.56
N HIS A 259 -12.83 -8.41 -3.56
CA HIS A 259 -14.24 -8.25 -3.15
C HIS A 259 -15.17 -7.89 -4.32
N ALA A 260 -14.74 -6.97 -5.19
CA ALA A 260 -15.54 -6.57 -6.36
C ALA A 260 -15.86 -7.74 -7.30
N TYR A 261 -14.98 -8.72 -7.42
CA TYR A 261 -15.21 -9.90 -8.25
C TYR A 261 -16.21 -10.85 -7.62
N THR A 262 -16.10 -11.11 -6.32
CA THR A 262 -17.05 -11.97 -5.59
C THR A 262 -18.47 -11.37 -5.59
N PHE A 263 -18.59 -10.05 -5.44
CA PHE A 263 -19.88 -9.35 -5.56
C PHE A 263 -20.51 -9.51 -6.95
N GLN A 264 -19.72 -9.37 -8.03
CA GLN A 264 -20.24 -9.55 -9.40
C GLN A 264 -20.69 -10.98 -9.67
N LEU A 265 -19.98 -11.99 -9.14
CA LEU A 265 -20.40 -13.39 -9.24
C LEU A 265 -21.70 -13.66 -8.49
N ALA A 266 -21.84 -13.11 -7.28
CA ALA A 266 -23.06 -13.26 -6.48
C ALA A 266 -24.27 -12.59 -7.18
N GLU A 267 -24.09 -11.40 -7.74
CA GLU A 267 -25.13 -10.68 -8.50
C GLU A 267 -25.54 -11.46 -9.76
N ALA A 268 -24.57 -11.98 -10.52
CA ALA A 268 -24.85 -12.79 -11.71
C ALA A 268 -25.60 -14.08 -11.35
N SER A 269 -25.26 -14.77 -10.27
CA SER A 269 -25.98 -15.93 -9.77
C SER A 269 -27.42 -15.59 -9.36
N ARG A 270 -27.63 -14.46 -8.69
CA ARG A 270 -28.98 -14.00 -8.28
C ARG A 270 -29.85 -13.73 -9.51
N ASN A 271 -29.33 -13.03 -10.52
CA ASN A 271 -30.05 -12.70 -11.74
C ASN A 271 -30.42 -13.96 -12.52
N ASN A 272 -29.54 -14.96 -12.62
CA ASN A 272 -29.80 -16.23 -13.28
C ASN A 272 -30.90 -17.04 -12.56
N ASN A 273 -30.88 -17.06 -11.22
CA ASN A 273 -31.92 -17.74 -10.44
C ASN A 273 -33.28 -17.05 -10.59
N THR A 274 -33.31 -15.73 -10.65
CA THR A 274 -34.54 -14.95 -10.88
C THR A 274 -35.07 -15.21 -12.30
N ALA A 275 -34.22 -15.20 -13.32
CA ALA A 275 -34.61 -15.49 -14.71
C ALA A 275 -35.19 -16.91 -14.86
N ASN A 276 -34.58 -17.91 -14.21
CA ASN A 276 -35.10 -19.29 -14.20
C ASN A 276 -36.43 -19.41 -13.43
N SER A 277 -36.63 -18.61 -12.38
CA SER A 277 -37.90 -18.58 -11.64
C SER A 277 -39.06 -18.02 -12.48
N TYR A 278 -38.79 -17.06 -13.36
CA TYR A 278 -39.81 -16.53 -14.30
C TYR A 278 -40.05 -17.42 -15.53
N SER A 279 -39.16 -18.35 -15.85
CA SER A 279 -39.29 -19.25 -17.00
C SER A 279 -40.10 -20.50 -16.69
N VAL A 280 -40.37 -20.79 -15.42
CA VAL A 280 -41.34 -21.84 -15.02
C VAL A 280 -42.76 -21.22 -15.09
N ARG A 281 -43.29 -21.10 -16.30
CA ARG A 281 -44.70 -20.86 -16.52
C ARG A 281 -45.43 -22.10 -16.01
N PRO A 282 -46.48 -21.97 -15.15
CA PRO A 282 -47.33 -23.10 -14.87
C PRO A 282 -48.13 -23.37 -16.16
N THR A 283 -47.72 -24.38 -16.90
CA THR A 283 -48.53 -24.90 -17.99
C THR A 283 -49.70 -25.64 -17.38
N GLY A 284 -50.90 -25.08 -17.66
CA GLY A 284 -52.13 -25.85 -17.73
C GLY A 284 -52.64 -26.45 -16.41
N PHE A 285 -53.58 -25.71 -15.81
CA PHE A 285 -54.64 -26.38 -15.05
C PHE A 285 -55.47 -27.18 -16.03
N GLU A 286 -55.19 -28.45 -16.19
CA GLU A 286 -56.19 -29.43 -16.64
C GLU A 286 -57.12 -29.67 -15.49
N THR A 287 -58.35 -29.20 -15.61
CA THR A 287 -59.48 -29.55 -14.72
C THR A 287 -59.83 -31.03 -14.99
N VAL A 288 -59.28 -31.93 -14.21
CA VAL A 288 -59.76 -33.30 -14.14
C VAL A 288 -61.01 -33.27 -13.23
N ASN A 289 -62.18 -33.48 -13.84
CA ASN A 289 -63.43 -33.78 -13.13
C ASN A 289 -63.24 -35.10 -12.38
N VAL A 290 -63.21 -35.03 -11.04
CA VAL A 290 -63.28 -36.20 -10.16
C VAL A 290 -64.72 -36.32 -9.62
N PRO A 291 -65.35 -37.48 -9.74
CA PRO A 291 -66.66 -37.75 -9.18
C PRO A 291 -66.58 -37.82 -7.63
N GLU A 292 -67.59 -37.30 -6.99
CA GLU A 292 -67.78 -37.36 -5.52
C GLU A 292 -67.77 -38.79 -5.03
N GLY A 293 -66.95 -39.07 -4.02
CA GLY A 293 -66.96 -40.33 -3.25
C GLY A 293 -66.34 -40.13 -1.88
N HIS A 294 -67.18 -40.34 -0.87
CA HIS A 294 -66.89 -40.21 0.55
C HIS A 294 -65.63 -40.89 1.06
N GLY A 295 -64.98 -40.27 2.07
CA GLY A 295 -64.34 -41.03 3.12
C GLY A 295 -62.96 -40.61 3.56
N GLY A 296 -62.84 -40.04 4.76
CA GLY A 296 -61.79 -40.42 5.68
C GLY A 296 -60.54 -39.56 5.76
N ILE A 297 -60.53 -38.75 6.76
CA ILE A 297 -59.41 -38.04 7.38
C ILE A 297 -58.31 -38.99 7.83
N ALA A 298 -57.05 -38.74 7.50
CA ALA A 298 -55.91 -39.12 8.33
C ALA A 298 -54.74 -38.12 8.13
N LEU A 299 -54.60 -37.25 9.11
CA LEU A 299 -53.41 -36.48 9.38
C LEU A 299 -52.30 -37.44 9.84
N ARG A 300 -51.15 -37.42 9.22
CA ARG A 300 -49.97 -38.10 9.69
C ARG A 300 -48.84 -37.08 9.87
N ASP A 301 -48.66 -36.66 11.12
CA ASP A 301 -47.47 -35.97 11.59
C ASP A 301 -46.26 -36.90 11.44
N THR A 302 -45.22 -36.44 10.80
CA THR A 302 -43.89 -37.05 10.92
C THR A 302 -42.95 -36.05 11.55
N ASN A 303 -42.76 -36.20 12.86
CA ASN A 303 -41.64 -35.64 13.61
C ASN A 303 -40.33 -36.17 13.07
N LEU A 304 -39.43 -35.28 12.73
CA LEU A 304 -38.00 -35.58 12.50
C LEU A 304 -37.25 -35.35 13.80
N GLU A 305 -36.91 -36.41 14.48
CA GLU A 305 -35.99 -36.40 15.61
C GLU A 305 -34.56 -36.13 15.19
N ALA A 306 -33.92 -35.26 15.94
CA ALA A 306 -32.50 -34.97 15.88
C ALA A 306 -31.69 -36.13 16.51
N GLY A 307 -30.83 -36.78 15.74
CA GLY A 307 -29.82 -37.74 16.21
C GLY A 307 -28.57 -37.06 16.68
N ARG A 308 -28.28 -37.19 17.98
CA ARG A 308 -26.99 -36.91 18.65
C ARG A 308 -26.05 -38.09 18.49
N ARG A 309 -24.82 -37.76 18.26
CA ARG A 309 -23.50 -38.40 18.40
C ARG A 309 -23.33 -39.74 19.18
N PRO A 310 -22.19 -40.40 19.07
CA PRO A 310 -20.95 -40.02 19.77
C PRO A 310 -19.78 -39.56 18.91
#